data_92fcc128d0b71a4ee1b985d9952f60fa
#
_entry.id   92fcc128d0b71a4ee1b985d9952f60fa
#
_cell.length_a   1.000
_cell.length_b   1.000
_cell.length_c   1.000
_cell.angle_alpha   90.00
_cell.angle_beta   90.00
_cell.angle_gamma   90.00
#
_symmetry.space_group_name_H-M   'P 1'
#
loop_
_entity.id
_entity.type
_entity.pdbx_description
1 polymer ?
#
loop_
_entity_poly.entity_id
_entity_poly.type
_entity_poly.pdbx_seq_one_letter_code
_entity_poly.pdbx_strand_id
1 'polypeptide(L)'
;MAIRITSKTRSAIQRPSSKAELRFIIEKELKRQGRNADLNFIDTSEVANMSYLFNGLKIRNIKIDEWDTSNVTDMDGMFMGCCELNADLSSWDTKNVRIMNRMFSNCFDFKCDLSDWDVSNVIYYNSIFNLCNNMSNNPHLQPKFKH
;
A
#
# COMPACT_ATOMS: atom_id res chain seq x y z
N MET A 1 4.86 -6.16 -34.97
CA MET A 1 4.98 -5.06 -34.00
C MET A 1 4.65 -5.58 -32.59
N ALA A 2 5.58 -5.48 -31.69
CA ALA A 2 5.33 -5.90 -30.32
C ALA A 2 4.48 -4.84 -29.59
N ILE A 3 3.30 -5.22 -29.15
CA ILE A 3 2.47 -4.38 -28.32
C ILE A 3 2.96 -4.53 -26.88
N ARG A 4 3.35 -3.42 -26.28
CA ARG A 4 3.73 -3.42 -24.88
C ARG A 4 2.47 -3.57 -24.03
N ILE A 5 2.32 -4.73 -23.40
CA ILE A 5 1.19 -5.02 -22.52
C ILE A 5 1.54 -4.54 -21.12
N THR A 6 0.80 -3.58 -20.60
CA THR A 6 0.91 -3.14 -19.20
C THR A 6 0.17 -4.11 -18.29
N SER A 7 0.40 -4.01 -16.98
CA SER A 7 -0.31 -4.82 -15.99
C SER A 7 -1.83 -4.68 -16.13
N LYS A 8 -2.31 -3.50 -16.48
CA LYS A 8 -3.75 -3.22 -16.63
C LYS A 8 -4.36 -3.75 -17.91
N THR A 9 -3.54 -4.06 -18.92
CA THR A 9 -4.02 -4.62 -20.19
C THR A 9 -3.87 -6.13 -20.27
N ARG A 10 -3.12 -6.72 -19.34
CA ARG A 10 -2.85 -8.16 -19.31
C ARG A 10 -4.04 -9.01 -18.91
N SER A 11 -4.93 -8.45 -18.11
CA SER A 11 -6.16 -9.07 -17.62
C SER A 11 -7.28 -8.05 -17.75
N ALA A 12 -8.55 -8.51 -17.75
CA ALA A 12 -9.67 -7.59 -17.64
C ALA A 12 -9.47 -6.73 -16.39
N ILE A 13 -9.58 -5.41 -16.56
CA ILE A 13 -9.47 -4.47 -15.46
C ILE A 13 -10.57 -4.78 -14.43
N GLN A 14 -10.18 -4.94 -13.17
CA GLN A 14 -11.12 -5.12 -12.07
C GLN A 14 -11.16 -3.81 -11.28
N ARG A 15 -12.38 -3.34 -11.04
CA ARG A 15 -12.62 -2.07 -10.33
C ARG A 15 -13.50 -2.32 -9.10
N PRO A 16 -12.90 -2.74 -7.98
CA PRO A 16 -13.66 -2.92 -6.74
C PRO A 16 -14.19 -1.58 -6.24
N SER A 17 -15.37 -1.60 -5.63
CA SER A 17 -15.98 -0.42 -5.04
C SER A 17 -15.88 -0.40 -3.51
N SER A 18 -15.35 -1.45 -2.90
CA SER A 18 -15.20 -1.54 -1.46
C SER A 18 -13.91 -2.24 -1.07
N LYS A 19 -13.50 -2.06 0.18
CA LYS A 19 -12.37 -2.77 0.76
C LYS A 19 -12.57 -4.28 0.72
N ALA A 20 -13.79 -4.75 0.99
CA ALA A 20 -14.09 -6.18 0.99
C ALA A 20 -13.89 -6.80 -0.40
N GLU A 21 -14.37 -6.14 -1.45
CA GLU A 21 -14.14 -6.59 -2.83
C GLU A 21 -12.66 -6.58 -3.18
N LEU A 22 -11.97 -5.50 -2.82
CA LEU A 22 -10.53 -5.37 -3.09
C LEU A 22 -9.74 -6.48 -2.38
N ARG A 23 -10.04 -6.73 -1.11
CA ARG A 23 -9.39 -7.80 -0.33
C ARG A 23 -9.62 -9.16 -0.97
N PHE A 24 -10.84 -9.43 -1.43
CA PHE A 24 -11.17 -10.67 -2.11
C PHE A 24 -10.32 -10.88 -3.37
N ILE A 25 -10.19 -9.83 -4.20
CA ILE A 25 -9.38 -9.89 -5.42
C ILE A 25 -7.90 -10.13 -5.07
N ILE A 26 -7.39 -9.43 -4.07
CA ILE A 26 -6.00 -9.58 -3.61
C ILE A 26 -5.74 -11.02 -3.17
N GLU A 27 -6.60 -11.58 -2.33
CA GLU A 27 -6.42 -12.95 -1.81
C GLU A 27 -6.45 -13.98 -2.94
N LYS A 28 -7.35 -13.80 -3.90
CA LYS A 28 -7.43 -14.65 -5.09
C LYS A 28 -6.14 -14.60 -5.90
N GLU A 29 -5.62 -13.39 -6.13
CA GLU A 29 -4.39 -13.20 -6.91
C GLU A 29 -3.15 -13.70 -6.16
N LEU A 30 -3.10 -13.57 -4.86
CA LEU A 30 -2.00 -14.13 -4.06
C LEU A 30 -1.97 -15.66 -4.14
N LYS A 31 -3.14 -16.30 -4.17
CA LYS A 31 -3.22 -17.76 -4.39
C LYS A 31 -2.71 -18.15 -5.77
N ARG A 32 -3.02 -17.34 -6.78
CA ARG A 32 -2.64 -17.61 -8.17
C ARG A 32 -1.16 -17.27 -8.46
N GLN A 33 -0.68 -16.12 -7.98
CA GLN A 33 0.63 -15.58 -8.31
C GLN A 33 1.69 -15.77 -7.21
N GLY A 34 1.26 -16.02 -5.96
CA GLY A 34 2.16 -16.09 -4.82
C GLY A 34 2.50 -14.73 -4.21
N ARG A 35 3.49 -14.70 -3.34
CA ARG A 35 3.86 -13.54 -2.51
C ARG A 35 4.39 -12.33 -3.28
N ASN A 36 4.79 -12.53 -4.52
CA ASN A 36 5.36 -11.47 -5.37
C ASN A 36 4.35 -11.02 -6.44
N ALA A 37 3.06 -11.11 -6.13
CA ALA A 37 1.98 -10.83 -7.08
C ALA A 37 2.06 -9.42 -7.68
N ASP A 38 1.78 -9.34 -8.98
CA ASP A 38 1.54 -8.07 -9.67
C ASP A 38 0.05 -7.76 -9.58
N LEU A 39 -0.28 -6.73 -8.80
CA LEU A 39 -1.66 -6.30 -8.53
C LEU A 39 -2.00 -4.98 -9.23
N ASN A 40 -1.12 -4.49 -10.11
CA ASN A 40 -1.31 -3.21 -10.78
C ASN A 40 -2.47 -3.20 -11.79
N PHE A 41 -3.01 -4.39 -12.15
CA PHE A 41 -4.20 -4.48 -13.01
C PHE A 41 -5.48 -4.02 -12.30
N ILE A 42 -5.46 -3.92 -10.95
CA ILE A 42 -6.63 -3.52 -10.18
C ILE A 42 -6.77 -1.99 -10.24
N ASP A 43 -7.94 -1.52 -10.63
CA ASP A 43 -8.29 -0.10 -10.55
C ASP A 43 -8.87 0.19 -9.16
N THR A 44 -8.08 0.82 -8.31
CA THR A 44 -8.44 1.08 -6.91
C THR A 44 -9.09 2.45 -6.70
N SER A 45 -9.38 3.19 -7.78
CA SER A 45 -9.84 4.57 -7.70
C SER A 45 -11.13 4.79 -6.92
N GLU A 46 -11.97 3.75 -6.78
CA GLU A 46 -13.24 3.84 -6.05
C GLU A 46 -13.14 3.40 -4.58
N VAL A 47 -11.97 2.97 -4.12
CA VAL A 47 -11.80 2.49 -2.75
C VAL A 47 -11.24 3.60 -1.86
N ALA A 48 -12.05 4.10 -0.94
CA ALA A 48 -11.65 5.17 -0.02
C ALA A 48 -11.07 4.64 1.30
N ASN A 49 -11.44 3.44 1.71
CA ASN A 49 -10.96 2.82 2.94
C ASN A 49 -10.09 1.61 2.61
N MET A 50 -8.80 1.72 2.95
CA MET A 50 -7.82 0.62 2.79
C MET A 50 -7.26 0.16 4.14
N SER A 51 -7.98 0.42 5.24
CA SER A 51 -7.54 0.00 6.56
C SER A 51 -7.39 -1.52 6.63
N TYR A 52 -6.26 -1.98 7.17
CA TYR A 52 -5.93 -3.40 7.35
C TYR A 52 -5.98 -4.25 6.08
N LEU A 53 -5.88 -3.62 4.91
CA LEU A 53 -6.09 -4.29 3.62
C LEU A 53 -5.20 -5.51 3.40
N PHE A 54 -3.94 -5.44 3.78
CA PHE A 54 -2.96 -6.53 3.65
C PHE A 54 -2.63 -7.21 4.97
N ASN A 55 -3.28 -6.82 6.07
CA ASN A 55 -2.99 -7.40 7.38
C ASN A 55 -3.25 -8.91 7.37
N GLY A 56 -2.28 -9.69 7.88
CA GLY A 56 -2.37 -11.14 7.92
C GLY A 56 -2.08 -11.86 6.61
N LEU A 57 -1.76 -11.14 5.54
CA LEU A 57 -1.39 -11.72 4.26
C LEU A 57 0.13 -11.90 4.15
N LYS A 58 0.55 -13.00 3.54
CA LYS A 58 1.97 -13.27 3.28
C LYS A 58 2.34 -12.65 1.92
N ILE A 59 2.82 -11.42 1.96
CA ILE A 59 3.25 -10.68 0.78
C ILE A 59 4.73 -10.33 0.89
N ARG A 60 5.40 -10.18 -0.25
CA ARG A 60 6.80 -9.77 -0.30
C ARG A 60 7.00 -8.68 -1.35
N ASN A 61 7.33 -9.04 -2.59
CA ASN A 61 7.62 -8.08 -3.66
C ASN A 61 6.35 -7.84 -4.50
N ILE A 62 5.26 -7.43 -3.86
CA ILE A 62 4.02 -7.11 -4.57
C ILE A 62 4.19 -5.83 -5.37
N LYS A 63 3.51 -5.77 -6.52
CA LYS A 63 3.48 -4.57 -7.35
C LYS A 63 2.13 -3.89 -7.22
N ILE A 64 2.16 -2.75 -6.55
CA ILE A 64 1.00 -1.88 -6.31
C ILE A 64 1.38 -0.40 -6.53
N ASP A 65 2.50 -0.16 -7.19
CA ASP A 65 3.01 1.19 -7.44
C ASP A 65 2.14 2.00 -8.41
N GLU A 66 1.32 1.34 -9.23
CA GLU A 66 0.39 2.00 -10.15
C GLU A 66 -1.03 2.18 -9.57
N TRP A 67 -1.25 1.81 -8.32
CA TRP A 67 -2.56 2.00 -7.70
C TRP A 67 -2.93 3.47 -7.58
N ASP A 68 -4.16 3.81 -7.94
CA ASP A 68 -4.73 5.12 -7.69
C ASP A 68 -5.23 5.20 -6.24
N THR A 69 -4.46 5.89 -5.40
CA THR A 69 -4.78 6.08 -3.98
C THR A 69 -5.32 7.47 -3.68
N SER A 70 -5.60 8.27 -4.72
CA SER A 70 -6.00 9.68 -4.57
C SER A 70 -7.28 9.88 -3.76
N ASN A 71 -8.17 8.89 -3.73
CA ASN A 71 -9.42 8.95 -2.97
C ASN A 71 -9.35 8.27 -1.60
N VAL A 72 -8.19 7.72 -1.23
CA VAL A 72 -8.07 7.00 0.04
C VAL A 72 -7.97 7.98 1.19
N THR A 73 -8.79 7.75 2.21
CA THR A 73 -8.82 8.56 3.43
C THR A 73 -8.35 7.80 4.67
N ASP A 74 -8.39 6.47 4.64
CA ASP A 74 -8.04 5.62 5.77
C ASP A 74 -7.07 4.52 5.36
N MET A 75 -5.85 4.55 5.93
CA MET A 75 -4.80 3.54 5.74
C MET A 75 -4.36 2.94 7.09
N ASP A 76 -5.25 2.97 8.11
CA ASP A 76 -4.95 2.39 9.43
C ASP A 76 -4.52 0.93 9.28
N GLY A 77 -3.35 0.57 9.82
CA GLY A 77 -2.85 -0.80 9.83
C GLY A 77 -2.74 -1.49 8.48
N MET A 78 -2.73 -0.75 7.37
CA MET A 78 -2.83 -1.32 6.02
C MET A 78 -1.86 -2.47 5.75
N PHE A 79 -0.62 -2.34 6.17
CA PHE A 79 0.44 -3.36 6.01
C PHE A 79 0.91 -3.96 7.33
N MET A 80 0.18 -3.72 8.41
CA MET A 80 0.60 -4.18 9.74
C MET A 80 0.89 -5.69 9.74
N GLY A 81 2.08 -6.05 10.22
CA GLY A 81 2.50 -7.45 10.29
C GLY A 81 3.02 -8.05 8.99
N CYS A 82 3.14 -7.25 7.92
CA CYS A 82 3.73 -7.70 6.66
C CYS A 82 5.26 -7.68 6.77
N CYS A 83 5.82 -8.69 7.45
CA CYS A 83 7.23 -8.71 7.86
C CYS A 83 8.23 -8.65 6.71
N GLU A 84 7.87 -9.21 5.56
CA GLU A 84 8.75 -9.29 4.39
C GLU A 84 8.39 -8.27 3.30
N LEU A 85 7.48 -7.34 3.59
CA LEU A 85 7.03 -6.37 2.61
C LEU A 85 8.20 -5.62 1.98
N ASN A 86 8.25 -5.65 0.66
CA ASN A 86 9.17 -4.90 -0.16
C ASN A 86 8.41 -4.38 -1.39
N ALA A 87 7.75 -3.24 -1.24
CA ALA A 87 6.95 -2.62 -2.30
C ALA A 87 7.37 -1.17 -2.46
N ASP A 88 7.30 -0.67 -3.68
CA ASP A 88 7.54 0.75 -3.96
C ASP A 88 6.22 1.52 -3.82
N LEU A 89 6.12 2.33 -2.79
CA LEU A 89 4.96 3.16 -2.49
C LEU A 89 5.25 4.66 -2.67
N SER A 90 6.43 5.00 -3.17
CA SER A 90 6.90 6.39 -3.23
C SER A 90 6.02 7.30 -4.08
N SER A 91 5.37 6.75 -5.11
CA SER A 91 4.52 7.51 -6.03
C SER A 91 3.05 7.64 -5.59
N TRP A 92 2.67 7.00 -4.47
CA TRP A 92 1.28 7.05 -4.01
C TRP A 92 0.85 8.48 -3.66
N ASP A 93 -0.35 8.84 -4.08
CA ASP A 93 -1.00 10.09 -3.71
C ASP A 93 -1.70 9.92 -2.37
N THR A 94 -1.14 10.55 -1.34
CA THR A 94 -1.65 10.44 0.04
C THR A 94 -2.34 11.72 0.52
N LYS A 95 -2.59 12.67 -0.39
CA LYS A 95 -3.08 14.00 0.00
C LYS A 95 -4.40 13.98 0.78
N ASN A 96 -5.26 12.99 0.54
CA ASN A 96 -6.56 12.88 1.21
C ASN A 96 -6.56 11.94 2.42
N VAL A 97 -5.42 11.31 2.73
CA VAL A 97 -5.34 10.36 3.85
C VAL A 97 -5.35 11.11 5.18
N ARG A 98 -6.18 10.63 6.10
CA ARG A 98 -6.35 11.19 7.45
C ARG A 98 -5.82 10.26 8.54
N ILE A 99 -5.81 8.96 8.30
CA ILE A 99 -5.46 7.92 9.30
C ILE A 99 -4.38 7.01 8.74
N MET A 100 -3.26 6.91 9.47
CA MET A 100 -2.13 6.03 9.13
C MET A 100 -1.59 5.31 10.37
N ASN A 101 -2.39 5.15 11.44
CA ASN A 101 -1.90 4.47 12.64
C ASN A 101 -1.41 3.06 12.28
N ARG A 102 -0.25 2.68 12.77
CA ARG A 102 0.30 1.32 12.64
C ARG A 102 0.42 0.81 11.20
N MET A 103 0.40 1.71 10.22
CA MET A 103 0.39 1.31 8.80
C MET A 103 1.50 0.33 8.45
N PHE A 104 2.70 0.52 8.97
CA PHE A 104 3.87 -0.34 8.74
C PHE A 104 4.37 -0.99 10.01
N SER A 105 3.55 -1.09 11.04
CA SER A 105 3.94 -1.75 12.29
C SER A 105 4.29 -3.22 12.02
N ASN A 106 5.43 -3.67 12.55
CA ASN A 106 5.97 -5.01 12.33
C ASN A 106 6.31 -5.33 10.86
N CYS A 107 6.59 -4.32 10.05
CA CYS A 107 7.10 -4.50 8.69
C CYS A 107 8.64 -4.48 8.73
N PHE A 108 9.26 -5.56 9.20
CA PHE A 108 10.68 -5.60 9.54
C PHE A 108 11.60 -5.28 8.36
N ASP A 109 11.25 -5.74 7.16
CA ASP A 109 12.09 -5.58 5.96
C ASP A 109 11.76 -4.31 5.16
N PHE A 110 10.65 -3.65 5.47
CA PHE A 110 10.18 -2.53 4.65
C PHE A 110 11.15 -1.36 4.70
N LYS A 111 11.54 -0.89 3.52
CA LYS A 111 12.33 0.31 3.34
C LYS A 111 11.94 0.96 2.01
N CYS A 112 11.41 2.16 2.09
CA CYS A 112 10.98 2.91 0.90
C CYS A 112 11.09 4.40 1.20
N ASP A 113 11.46 5.19 0.21
CA ASP A 113 11.50 6.65 0.37
C ASP A 113 10.09 7.21 0.28
N LEU A 114 9.53 7.55 1.42
CA LEU A 114 8.19 8.14 1.56
C LEU A 114 8.25 9.64 1.87
N SER A 115 9.41 10.26 1.72
CA SER A 115 9.63 11.66 2.12
C SER A 115 8.80 12.67 1.32
N ASP A 116 8.38 12.29 0.10
CA ASP A 116 7.56 13.13 -0.76
C ASP A 116 6.05 12.94 -0.54
N TRP A 117 5.64 12.02 0.33
CA TRP A 117 4.22 11.86 0.64
C TRP A 117 3.65 13.15 1.22
N ASP A 118 2.54 13.61 0.65
CA ASP A 118 1.76 14.70 1.24
C ASP A 118 0.93 14.13 2.39
N VAL A 119 1.37 14.43 3.61
CA VAL A 119 0.70 13.99 4.85
C VAL A 119 0.03 15.15 5.58
N SER A 120 -0.21 16.25 4.87
CA SER A 120 -0.75 17.48 5.45
C SER A 120 -2.14 17.30 6.09
N ASN A 121 -2.92 16.33 5.61
CA ASN A 121 -4.24 16.02 6.13
C ASN A 121 -4.25 14.85 7.12
N VAL A 122 -3.10 14.22 7.39
CA VAL A 122 -3.03 13.11 8.32
C VAL A 122 -3.15 13.62 9.75
N ILE A 123 -4.12 13.08 10.48
CA ILE A 123 -4.40 13.44 11.88
C ILE A 123 -3.87 12.35 12.82
N TYR A 124 -4.00 11.09 12.42
CA TYR A 124 -3.64 9.94 13.25
C TYR A 124 -2.53 9.12 12.57
N TYR A 125 -1.36 9.08 13.20
CA TYR A 125 -0.21 8.30 12.68
C TYR A 125 0.60 7.64 13.81
N ASN A 126 -0.09 7.27 14.91
CA ASN A 126 0.54 6.63 16.05
C ASN A 126 1.15 5.28 15.65
N SER A 127 2.39 5.06 16.06
CA SER A 127 3.10 3.79 15.86
C SER A 127 3.23 3.37 14.39
N ILE A 128 3.21 4.33 13.47
CA ILE A 128 3.23 4.04 12.02
C ILE A 128 4.41 3.13 11.62
N PHE A 129 5.58 3.32 12.21
CA PHE A 129 6.80 2.53 11.94
C PHE A 129 7.26 1.70 13.15
N ASN A 130 6.35 1.36 14.06
CA ASN A 130 6.69 0.55 15.22
C ASN A 130 7.25 -0.81 14.76
N LEU A 131 8.44 -1.19 15.25
CA LEU A 131 9.16 -2.39 14.83
C LEU A 131 9.41 -2.48 13.31
N CYS A 132 9.45 -1.33 12.64
CA CYS A 132 9.90 -1.20 11.26
C CYS A 132 11.26 -0.50 11.26
N ASN A 133 12.31 -1.24 11.64
CA ASN A 133 13.61 -0.66 11.97
C ASN A 133 14.27 0.06 10.79
N ASN A 134 14.07 -0.44 9.56
CA ASN A 134 14.62 0.22 8.38
C ASN A 134 14.08 1.63 8.17
N MET A 135 12.83 1.87 8.55
CA MET A 135 12.25 3.21 8.47
C MET A 135 12.58 4.04 9.71
N SER A 136 12.49 3.43 10.90
CA SER A 136 12.75 4.13 12.17
C SER A 136 14.20 4.63 12.25
N ASN A 137 15.14 3.87 11.72
CA ASN A 137 16.55 4.22 11.72
C ASN A 137 16.97 5.15 10.57
N ASN A 138 16.03 5.44 9.66
CA ASN A 138 16.27 6.32 8.51
C ASN A 138 15.20 7.42 8.43
N PRO A 139 15.21 8.39 9.36
CA PRO A 139 14.15 9.42 9.41
C PRO A 139 14.01 10.22 8.12
N HIS A 140 15.08 10.34 7.32
CA HIS A 140 15.04 11.06 6.05
C HIS A 140 14.15 10.37 4.99
N LEU A 141 13.80 9.08 5.19
CA LEU A 141 12.90 8.35 4.31
C LEU A 141 11.43 8.50 4.73
N GLN A 142 11.17 9.04 5.90
CA GLN A 142 9.82 9.13 6.44
C GLN A 142 9.08 10.35 5.91
N PRO A 143 7.74 10.29 5.85
CA PRO A 143 6.94 11.48 5.59
C PRO A 143 7.15 12.54 6.67
N LYS A 144 6.97 13.80 6.30
CA LYS A 144 7.14 14.91 7.23
C LYS A 144 5.81 15.27 7.88
N PHE A 145 5.46 14.56 8.95
CA PHE A 145 4.27 14.85 9.73
C PHE A 145 4.42 16.20 10.44
N LYS A 146 3.31 16.93 10.55
CA LYS A 146 3.31 18.27 11.15
C LYS A 146 3.33 18.29 12.69
N HIS A 147 3.11 17.18 13.30
CA HIS A 147 2.97 17.09 14.75
C HIS A 147 4.00 16.15 15.37
#